data_bddcb45c5498075bcda5e78b5eb9a28b
#
_entry.id   bddcb45c5498075bcda5e78b5eb9a28b
#
_cell.length_a   1.000
_cell.length_b   1.000
_cell.length_c   1.000
_cell.angle_alpha   90.00
_cell.angle_beta   90.00
_cell.angle_gamma   90.00
#
_symmetry.space_group_name_H-M   'P 1'
#
loop_
_entity.id
_entity.type
_entity.pdbx_description
1 polymer ?
#
loop_
_entity_poly.entity_id
_entity_poly.type
_entity_poly.pdbx_seq_one_letter_code
_entity_poly.pdbx_strand_id
1 'polypeptide(L)'
;MNERISGGSFDVNYDGIMIHVENATATITDNSAVAQTRGVPNGHTKGSVSADVEVEVDSQNFKKFTAVARAAGSWRAIPAKDFLFYANAGDDEEKIEVFGCVPTLSDIVNINPNEASKTTKKIKFMVTSPDFVAIDGVPYLSARDTRDLKG
;
A
#
# COMPACT_ATOMS: atom_id res chain seq x y z
N MET A 1 17.91 15.63 -21.30
CA MET A 1 17.79 15.96 -19.86
C MET A 1 16.95 14.90 -19.19
N ASN A 2 17.45 14.34 -18.13
CA ASN A 2 16.73 13.27 -17.43
C ASN A 2 15.83 13.87 -16.34
N GLU A 3 14.56 13.58 -16.44
CA GLU A 3 13.62 13.92 -15.39
C GLU A 3 13.71 12.88 -14.27
N ARG A 4 13.50 13.33 -13.05
CA ARG A 4 13.47 12.45 -11.88
C ARG A 4 12.06 12.29 -11.38
N ILE A 5 11.75 11.09 -10.88
CA ILE A 5 10.46 10.82 -10.28
C ILE A 5 10.34 11.57 -8.96
N SER A 6 9.23 12.27 -8.80
CA SER A 6 8.87 12.96 -7.56
C SER A 6 7.51 12.46 -7.07
N GLY A 7 7.13 12.87 -5.86
CA GLY A 7 5.81 12.51 -5.33
C GLY A 7 4.66 12.93 -6.23
N GLY A 8 4.79 14.05 -6.94
CA GLY A 8 3.77 14.50 -7.89
C GLY A 8 3.71 13.71 -9.18
N SER A 9 4.69 12.86 -9.44
CA SER A 9 4.73 12.02 -10.63
C SER A 9 3.92 10.74 -10.48
N PHE A 10 3.52 10.37 -9.26
CA PHE A 10 2.82 9.11 -9.02
C PHE A 10 1.33 9.20 -9.26
N ASP A 11 0.82 8.22 -9.98
CA ASP A 11 -0.61 7.95 -10.09
C ASP A 11 -0.94 6.80 -9.13
N VAL A 12 -2.00 6.98 -8.35
CA VAL A 12 -2.47 5.96 -7.42
C VAL A 12 -3.77 5.38 -7.96
N ASN A 13 -3.79 4.07 -8.14
CA ASN A 13 -4.93 3.35 -8.67
C ASN A 13 -5.38 2.31 -7.65
N TYR A 14 -6.64 2.39 -7.24
CA TYR A 14 -7.25 1.45 -6.32
C TYR A 14 -8.29 0.63 -7.09
N ASP A 15 -7.93 -0.58 -7.46
CA ASP A 15 -8.79 -1.52 -8.17
C ASP A 15 -9.46 -0.89 -9.41
N GLY A 16 -8.65 -0.19 -10.22
CA GLY A 16 -9.14 0.47 -11.43
C GLY A 16 -9.67 1.89 -11.21
N ILE A 17 -9.71 2.36 -9.97
CA ILE A 17 -10.19 3.71 -9.63
C ILE A 17 -8.99 4.62 -9.37
N MET A 18 -8.90 5.71 -10.13
CA MET A 18 -7.84 6.69 -9.94
C MET A 18 -8.14 7.54 -8.69
N ILE A 19 -7.19 7.57 -7.77
CA ILE A 19 -7.30 8.32 -6.51
C ILE A 19 -6.22 9.38 -6.46
N HIS A 20 -6.60 10.62 -6.15
CA HIS A 20 -5.64 11.68 -5.85
C HIS A 20 -5.40 11.72 -4.35
N VAL A 21 -4.16 11.49 -3.94
CA VAL A 21 -3.79 11.42 -2.53
C VAL A 21 -3.01 12.66 -2.12
N GLU A 22 -3.22 13.10 -0.88
CA GLU A 22 -2.38 14.13 -0.28
C GLU A 22 -1.07 13.52 0.21
N ASN A 23 -1.14 12.28 0.68
CA ASN A 23 0.01 11.51 1.10
C ASN A 23 -0.31 10.03 0.98
N ALA A 24 0.70 9.22 0.66
CA ALA A 24 0.55 7.77 0.59
C ALA A 24 1.87 7.11 0.98
N THR A 25 1.77 6.05 1.76
CA THR A 25 2.91 5.23 2.12
C THR A 25 2.54 3.76 1.95
N ALA A 26 3.50 2.96 1.48
CA ALA A 26 3.40 1.52 1.46
C ALA A 26 4.64 0.98 2.17
N THR A 27 4.43 0.17 3.19
CA THR A 27 5.50 -0.27 4.08
C THR A 27 5.48 -1.77 4.21
N ILE A 28 6.64 -2.39 4.06
CA ILE A 28 6.85 -3.81 4.31
C ILE A 28 7.59 -3.96 5.63
N THR A 29 7.08 -4.83 6.49
CA THR A 29 7.76 -5.24 7.72
C THR A 29 8.22 -6.68 7.55
N ASP A 30 9.52 -6.88 7.57
CA ASP A 30 10.14 -8.19 7.39
C ASP A 30 10.90 -8.53 8.67
N ASN A 31 10.48 -9.61 9.31
CA ASN A 31 11.04 -10.05 10.60
C ASN A 31 12.13 -11.10 10.43
N SER A 32 12.75 -11.17 9.26
CA SER A 32 13.92 -12.02 9.05
C SER A 32 15.05 -11.63 9.99
N ALA A 33 15.78 -12.60 10.47
CA ALA A 33 16.83 -12.38 11.46
C ALA A 33 18.12 -13.06 11.03
N VAL A 34 19.24 -12.50 11.49
CA VAL A 34 20.55 -13.12 11.27
C VAL A 34 20.68 -14.30 12.24
N ALA A 35 20.98 -15.49 11.70
CA ALA A 35 21.33 -16.63 12.51
C ALA A 35 22.79 -16.51 12.98
N GLN A 36 23.05 -16.86 14.20
CA GLN A 36 24.40 -16.76 14.77
C GLN A 36 24.87 -18.10 15.29
N THR A 37 26.17 -18.37 15.10
CA THR A 37 26.83 -19.49 15.71
C THR A 37 27.99 -18.95 16.57
N ARG A 38 27.91 -19.16 17.89
CA ARG A 38 28.91 -18.66 18.83
C ARG A 38 29.12 -17.15 18.77
N GLY A 39 28.01 -16.40 18.55
CA GLY A 39 28.05 -14.95 18.46
C GLY A 39 28.52 -14.40 17.14
N VAL A 40 28.76 -15.25 16.14
CA VAL A 40 29.18 -14.84 14.80
C VAL A 40 28.05 -15.07 13.82
N PRO A 41 27.80 -14.14 12.90
CA PRO A 41 26.74 -14.34 11.89
C PRO A 41 26.97 -15.60 11.07
N ASN A 42 25.94 -16.42 10.93
CA ASN A 42 25.99 -17.67 10.18
C ASN A 42 24.64 -17.91 9.49
N GLY A 43 24.45 -17.22 8.35
CA GLY A 43 23.20 -17.27 7.62
C GLY A 43 22.11 -16.37 8.21
N HIS A 44 20.88 -16.65 7.87
CA HIS A 44 19.74 -15.89 8.36
C HIS A 44 18.51 -16.80 8.46
N THR A 45 17.58 -16.42 9.32
CA THR A 45 16.28 -17.07 9.43
C THR A 45 15.21 -16.16 8.85
N LYS A 46 14.26 -16.75 8.13
CA LYS A 46 13.14 -15.99 7.60
C LYS A 46 12.04 -15.92 8.66
N GLY A 47 11.67 -14.71 9.01
CA GLY A 47 10.55 -14.47 9.89
C GLY A 47 9.27 -14.19 9.12
N SER A 48 8.23 -13.81 9.84
CA SER A 48 6.98 -13.39 9.23
C SER A 48 7.15 -12.05 8.51
N VAL A 49 6.36 -11.85 7.47
CA VAL A 49 6.30 -10.58 6.74
C VAL A 49 4.88 -10.03 6.80
N SER A 50 4.79 -8.71 6.84
CA SER A 50 3.52 -8.00 6.74
C SER A 50 3.73 -6.74 5.94
N ALA A 51 2.65 -6.21 5.38
CA ALA A 51 2.70 -4.94 4.68
C ALA A 51 1.41 -4.18 4.91
N ASP A 52 1.51 -2.87 4.86
CA ASP A 52 0.35 -2.02 4.90
C ASP A 52 0.52 -0.83 3.96
N VAL A 53 -0.62 -0.26 3.58
CA VAL A 53 -0.70 0.95 2.78
C VAL A 53 -1.51 1.95 3.58
N GLU A 54 -1.01 3.18 3.70
CA GLU A 54 -1.75 4.26 4.30
C GLU A 54 -1.89 5.38 3.30
N VAL A 55 -3.12 5.84 3.07
CA VAL A 55 -3.39 6.96 2.18
C VAL A 55 -4.10 8.07 2.95
N GLU A 56 -3.72 9.30 2.66
CA GLU A 56 -4.40 10.48 3.16
C GLU A 56 -5.03 11.18 1.98
N VAL A 57 -6.35 11.35 2.03
CA VAL A 57 -7.15 11.89 0.93
C VAL A 57 -8.05 13.01 1.42
N ASP A 58 -8.40 13.92 0.52
CA ASP A 58 -9.40 14.94 0.81
C ASP A 58 -10.81 14.33 0.76
N SER A 59 -11.82 15.14 1.08
CA SER A 59 -13.19 14.64 1.14
C SER A 59 -13.73 14.20 -0.22
N GLN A 60 -13.28 14.81 -1.31
CA GLN A 60 -13.71 14.42 -2.65
C GLN A 60 -13.19 13.04 -3.03
N ASN A 61 -11.92 12.76 -2.75
CA ASN A 61 -11.34 11.45 -3.04
C ASN A 61 -11.80 10.40 -2.04
N PHE A 62 -12.07 10.80 -0.80
CA PHE A 62 -12.67 9.89 0.19
C PHE A 62 -14.02 9.35 -0.29
N LYS A 63 -14.80 10.16 -1.00
CA LYS A 63 -16.09 9.72 -1.54
C LYS A 63 -15.95 8.58 -2.54
N LYS A 64 -14.82 8.45 -3.22
CA LYS A 64 -14.56 7.31 -4.10
C LYS A 64 -14.49 6.02 -3.31
N PHE A 65 -13.83 6.04 -2.15
CA PHE A 65 -13.83 4.89 -1.24
C PHE A 65 -15.20 4.64 -0.64
N THR A 66 -15.92 5.70 -0.31
CA THR A 66 -17.31 5.58 0.20
C THR A 66 -18.20 4.88 -0.81
N ALA A 67 -18.03 5.17 -2.10
CA ALA A 67 -18.81 4.51 -3.15
C ALA A 67 -18.50 3.01 -3.20
N VAL A 68 -17.25 2.62 -3.02
CA VAL A 68 -16.87 1.20 -2.95
C VAL A 68 -17.51 0.54 -1.73
N ALA A 69 -17.49 1.21 -0.58
CA ALA A 69 -18.10 0.70 0.64
C ALA A 69 -19.63 0.55 0.49
N ARG A 70 -20.27 1.51 -0.18
CA ARG A 70 -21.72 1.47 -0.43
C ARG A 70 -22.07 0.28 -1.31
N ALA A 71 -21.30 0.03 -2.35
CA ALA A 71 -21.51 -1.11 -3.25
C ALA A 71 -21.31 -2.45 -2.51
N ALA A 72 -20.41 -2.49 -1.54
CA ALA A 72 -20.17 -3.69 -0.73
C ALA A 72 -21.16 -3.86 0.42
N GLY A 73 -21.87 -2.79 0.79
CA GLY A 73 -22.84 -2.80 1.88
C GLY A 73 -22.31 -2.20 3.18
N SER A 74 -21.02 -2.21 3.41
CA SER A 74 -20.36 -1.60 4.57
C SER A 74 -18.86 -1.49 4.32
N TRP A 75 -18.17 -0.72 5.15
CA TRP A 75 -16.72 -0.60 5.06
C TRP A 75 -16.02 -1.94 5.32
N ARG A 76 -16.50 -2.70 6.28
CA ARG A 76 -15.89 -4.00 6.61
C ARG A 76 -16.24 -5.10 5.61
N ALA A 77 -17.24 -4.88 4.75
CA ALA A 77 -17.62 -5.83 3.72
C ALA A 77 -16.86 -5.62 2.40
N ILE A 78 -16.04 -4.57 2.30
CA ILE A 78 -15.23 -4.34 1.10
C ILE A 78 -14.27 -5.52 0.93
N PRO A 79 -14.32 -6.22 -0.22
CA PRO A 79 -13.39 -7.31 -0.47
C PRO A 79 -11.96 -6.79 -0.65
N ALA A 80 -10.99 -7.68 -0.51
CA ALA A 80 -9.59 -7.33 -0.74
C ALA A 80 -9.40 -6.87 -2.18
N LYS A 81 -8.73 -5.74 -2.35
CA LYS A 81 -8.48 -5.11 -3.64
C LYS A 81 -7.02 -4.72 -3.78
N ASP A 82 -6.59 -4.46 -5.01
CA ASP A 82 -5.19 -4.20 -5.29
C ASP A 82 -4.93 -2.71 -5.47
N PHE A 83 -3.79 -2.24 -4.96
CA PHE A 83 -3.28 -0.90 -5.24
C PHE A 83 -2.18 -0.97 -6.29
N LEU A 84 -2.15 0.03 -7.15
CA LEU A 84 -1.06 0.25 -8.10
C LEU A 84 -0.56 1.68 -7.91
N PHE A 85 0.73 1.82 -7.63
CA PHE A 85 1.43 3.09 -7.60
C PHE A 85 2.33 3.13 -8.82
N TYR A 86 2.09 4.06 -9.73
CA TYR A 86 2.80 4.13 -10.99
C TYR A 86 3.31 5.52 -11.23
N ALA A 87 4.56 5.63 -11.64
CA ALA A 87 5.17 6.90 -12.02
C ALA A 87 6.01 6.73 -13.26
N ASN A 88 5.93 7.69 -14.16
CA ASN A 88 6.76 7.76 -15.35
C ASN A 88 7.24 9.20 -15.52
N ALA A 89 8.54 9.39 -15.55
CA ALA A 89 9.18 10.69 -15.75
C ALA A 89 10.26 10.54 -16.82
N GLY A 90 9.86 10.67 -18.09
CA GLY A 90 10.77 10.53 -19.21
C GLY A 90 11.39 9.12 -19.27
N ASP A 91 12.68 9.03 -18.99
CA ASP A 91 13.42 7.77 -19.05
C ASP A 91 13.29 6.93 -17.79
N ASP A 92 12.63 7.45 -16.75
CA ASP A 92 12.50 6.78 -15.47
C ASP A 92 11.06 6.32 -15.26
N GLU A 93 10.89 5.08 -14.85
CA GLU A 93 9.59 4.48 -14.59
C GLU A 93 9.65 3.69 -13.28
N GLU A 94 8.63 3.83 -12.46
CA GLU A 94 8.52 3.09 -11.21
C GLU A 94 7.10 2.55 -11.07
N LYS A 95 7.00 1.29 -10.69
CA LYS A 95 5.72 0.61 -10.53
C LYS A 95 5.75 -0.23 -9.26
N ILE A 96 4.78 0.01 -8.38
CA ILE A 96 4.64 -0.77 -7.17
C ILE A 96 3.20 -1.28 -7.10
N GLU A 97 3.05 -2.60 -7.01
CA GLU A 97 1.76 -3.24 -6.89
C GLU A 97 1.64 -3.85 -5.50
N VAL A 98 0.53 -3.58 -4.82
CA VAL A 98 0.24 -4.11 -3.49
C VAL A 98 -1.08 -4.86 -3.57
N PHE A 99 -1.05 -6.15 -3.25
CA PHE A 99 -2.15 -7.07 -3.52
C PHE A 99 -2.96 -7.38 -2.28
N GLY A 100 -4.28 -7.50 -2.46
CA GLY A 100 -5.17 -7.96 -1.40
C GLY A 100 -5.33 -7.01 -0.24
N CYS A 101 -5.48 -5.72 -0.51
CA CYS A 101 -5.58 -4.68 0.50
C CYS A 101 -7.00 -4.61 1.07
N VAL A 102 -7.10 -4.67 2.40
CA VAL A 102 -8.36 -4.56 3.14
C VAL A 102 -8.33 -3.31 3.98
N PRO A 103 -9.32 -2.40 3.84
CA PRO A 103 -9.30 -1.13 4.55
C PRO A 103 -9.65 -1.24 6.02
N THR A 104 -9.00 -0.41 6.83
CA THR A 104 -9.37 -0.13 8.20
C THR A 104 -9.43 1.38 8.39
N LEU A 105 -10.46 1.86 9.06
CA LEU A 105 -10.61 3.29 9.31
C LEU A 105 -10.22 3.58 10.76
N SER A 106 -9.54 4.69 10.96
CA SER A 106 -9.20 5.16 12.30
C SER A 106 -9.57 6.63 12.48
N ASP A 107 -8.96 7.52 11.72
CA ASP A 107 -9.21 8.97 11.83
C ASP A 107 -10.27 9.40 10.83
N ILE A 108 -11.53 9.31 11.23
CA ILE A 108 -12.65 9.64 10.34
C ILE A 108 -13.07 11.10 10.39
N VAL A 109 -12.70 11.80 11.44
CA VAL A 109 -12.92 13.25 11.56
C VAL A 109 -11.68 13.87 12.20
N ASN A 110 -11.14 14.86 11.53
CA ASN A 110 -10.04 15.67 12.06
C ASN A 110 -10.27 17.10 11.58
N ILE A 111 -10.89 17.89 12.42
CA ILE A 111 -11.34 19.23 12.07
C ILE A 111 -10.62 20.26 12.94
N ASN A 112 -9.99 21.24 12.30
CA ASN A 112 -9.49 22.42 12.98
C ASN A 112 -10.11 23.66 12.30
N PRO A 113 -11.14 24.27 12.90
CA PRO A 113 -11.82 25.39 12.26
C PRO A 113 -10.97 26.65 12.17
N ASN A 114 -9.83 26.70 12.85
CA ASN A 114 -8.90 27.84 12.80
C ASN A 114 -7.91 27.73 11.65
N GLU A 115 -7.88 26.60 10.94
CA GLU A 115 -7.00 26.39 9.81
C GLU A 115 -7.76 26.56 8.50
N ALA A 116 -7.09 27.18 7.51
CA ALA A 116 -7.67 27.38 6.19
C ALA A 116 -7.46 26.18 5.27
N SER A 117 -6.65 25.21 5.68
CA SER A 117 -6.39 24.01 4.88
C SER A 117 -7.61 23.11 4.82
N LYS A 118 -7.75 22.38 3.72
CA LYS A 118 -8.83 21.42 3.56
C LYS A 118 -8.69 20.26 4.53
N THR A 119 -9.82 19.68 4.92
CA THR A 119 -9.81 18.50 5.79
C THR A 119 -9.38 17.27 5.01
N THR A 120 -8.65 16.40 5.67
CA THR A 120 -8.19 15.14 5.08
C THR A 120 -8.60 13.97 5.97
N LYS A 121 -8.64 12.79 5.36
CA LYS A 121 -8.95 11.54 6.07
C LYS A 121 -7.89 10.51 5.73
N LYS A 122 -7.54 9.70 6.72
CA LYS A 122 -6.55 8.64 6.56
C LYS A 122 -7.23 7.29 6.54
N ILE A 123 -6.83 6.47 5.59
CA ILE A 123 -7.31 5.09 5.48
C ILE A 123 -6.08 4.19 5.48
N LYS A 124 -6.09 3.20 6.34
CA LYS A 124 -5.02 2.20 6.40
C LYS A 124 -5.53 0.91 5.78
N PHE A 125 -4.73 0.30 4.93
CA PHE A 125 -5.05 -0.97 4.29
C PHE A 125 -4.04 -2.01 4.74
N MET A 126 -4.55 -3.18 5.13
CA MET A 126 -3.71 -4.33 5.46
C MET A 126 -3.60 -5.22 4.23
N VAL A 127 -2.40 -5.71 3.97
CA VAL A 127 -2.14 -6.61 2.85
C VAL A 127 -2.46 -8.04 3.29
N THR A 128 -3.36 -8.70 2.57
CA THR A 128 -3.84 -10.03 2.94
C THR A 128 -3.52 -11.12 1.91
N SER A 129 -3.09 -10.74 0.70
CA SER A 129 -2.81 -11.71 -0.36
C SER A 129 -1.41 -12.29 -0.25
N PRO A 130 -1.22 -13.60 -0.55
CA PRO A 130 0.12 -14.18 -0.66
C PRO A 130 0.94 -13.61 -1.83
N ASP A 131 0.32 -12.92 -2.79
CA ASP A 131 1.05 -12.17 -3.82
C ASP A 131 1.78 -10.97 -3.24
N PHE A 132 1.33 -10.47 -2.11
CA PHE A 132 1.98 -9.51 -1.24
C PHE A 132 2.28 -8.18 -1.97
N VAL A 133 3.53 -7.93 -2.32
CA VAL A 133 3.97 -6.70 -2.98
C VAL A 133 4.89 -7.06 -4.14
N ALA A 134 4.69 -6.40 -5.29
CA ALA A 134 5.61 -6.49 -6.42
C ALA A 134 6.19 -5.12 -6.71
N ILE A 135 7.51 -5.05 -6.83
CA ILE A 135 8.24 -3.82 -7.09
C ILE A 135 8.85 -3.93 -8.48
N ASP A 136 8.42 -3.04 -9.38
CA ASP A 136 8.84 -3.03 -10.78
C ASP A 136 8.63 -4.39 -11.46
N GLY A 137 7.52 -5.05 -11.12
CA GLY A 137 7.18 -6.35 -11.67
C GLY A 137 7.85 -7.53 -10.97
N VAL A 138 8.68 -7.28 -9.96
CA VAL A 138 9.40 -8.33 -9.23
C VAL A 138 8.73 -8.56 -7.87
N PRO A 139 8.20 -9.76 -7.60
CA PRO A 139 7.58 -10.04 -6.32
C PRO A 139 8.57 -9.98 -5.17
N TYR A 140 8.12 -9.43 -4.04
CA TYR A 140 8.95 -9.38 -2.83
C TYR A 140 9.18 -10.77 -2.23
N LEU A 141 8.11 -11.58 -2.19
CA LEU A 141 8.20 -12.93 -1.66
C LEU A 141 8.72 -13.89 -2.71
N SER A 142 9.53 -14.86 -2.29
CA SER A 142 10.01 -15.90 -3.18
C SER A 142 8.92 -16.94 -3.42
N ALA A 143 9.07 -17.75 -4.48
CA ALA A 143 8.16 -18.87 -4.73
C ALA A 143 8.13 -19.85 -3.54
N ARG A 144 9.24 -19.94 -2.82
CA ARG A 144 9.38 -20.79 -1.64
C ARG A 144 8.50 -20.31 -0.48
N ASP A 145 8.36 -18.98 -0.32
CA ASP A 145 7.56 -18.38 0.74
C ASP A 145 6.06 -18.66 0.55
N THR A 146 5.64 -18.83 -0.69
CA THR A 146 4.20 -18.89 -1.04
C THR A 146 3.78 -20.22 -1.67
N ARG A 147 4.67 -21.20 -1.74
CA ARG A 147 4.44 -22.41 -2.53
C ARG A 147 3.18 -23.21 -2.16
N ASP A 148 2.76 -23.17 -0.91
CA ASP A 148 1.58 -23.89 -0.45
C ASP A 148 0.34 -22.99 -0.32
N LEU A 149 0.45 -21.71 -0.72
CA LEU A 149 -0.59 -20.69 -0.56
C LEU A 149 -1.21 -20.26 -1.89
N LYS A 150 -0.51 -20.46 -2.99
CA LYS A 150 -1.00 -20.17 -4.33
C LYS A 150 -1.37 -21.47 -5.03
N GLY A 151 -2.55 -21.46 -5.57
CA GLY A 151 -3.07 -22.61 -6.32
C GLY A 151 -2.47 -22.79 -7.70
#